data_0217bd08e7a1bdfec11f7d19cd4d4c6b
#
_entry.id   0217bd08e7a1bdfec11f7d19cd4d4c6b
#
_cell.length_a   1.000
_cell.length_b   1.000
_cell.length_c   1.000
_cell.angle_alpha   90.00
_cell.angle_beta   90.00
_cell.angle_gamma   90.00
#
_symmetry.space_group_name_H-M   'P 1'
#
loop_
_entity.id
_entity.type
_entity.pdbx_description
1 polymer ?
#
loop_
_entity_poly.entity_id
_entity_poly.type
_entity_poly.pdbx_seq_one_letter_code
_entity_poly.pdbx_strand_id
1 'polypeptide(L)'
;MAFHDRTDELQALEERWRSPRAEYVVLYGRRRVGKTELILRFAEHKRCVYYEATPGTESDQLEDLSRALAEASGRELLAAQPLTSWRAFFAAVGEELRRGPLLVALDEFQFVARETPAVGSLINRFWREHRGDPNLFLILSGSDVSFFEREIVGYTATTYGRRTGSLHLQPFPFPELSGFLPGWSAEDAIRAYAVFGGVPYYLDALDPAATLAENVERHVLAPDGLLRQEPRFLFAQHSDLREESVYFSILRAIAAGRTRRNEIASRVGRSDSATGQLLDKLMEMGLVRRVHPVTVANPDRTKLVRFAIDDPFLRFWFAFVHPYESRLHRRADAQEHLQGLVMPSLEHFVSRPVFEQVCQSWLRDHLGAASVGWWWGSVKERVDGSLRNVQRELDVVAIDHEGIVMAAGSCRWTAGRMAHGEKTLLNRLAHHLTPDGPEPDLYLFSRSGFDARLTREADGDPKCHLVGVGELF
;
A
#
# COMPACT_ATOMS: atom_id res chain seq x y z
N MET A 1 -11.87 -17.65 4.72
CA MET A 1 -11.23 -16.50 5.38
C MET A 1 -12.30 -15.62 6.01
N ALA A 2 -12.07 -15.08 7.20
CA ALA A 2 -12.99 -14.08 7.74
C ALA A 2 -12.79 -12.80 6.92
N PHE A 3 -13.88 -12.14 6.51
CA PHE A 3 -13.82 -10.83 5.87
C PHE A 3 -13.52 -9.80 6.95
N HIS A 4 -12.31 -9.27 6.94
CA HIS A 4 -11.87 -8.26 7.88
C HIS A 4 -11.91 -6.90 7.23
N ASP A 5 -12.60 -5.97 7.90
CA ASP A 5 -12.74 -4.55 7.54
C ASP A 5 -13.12 -4.31 6.05
N ARG A 6 -12.83 -3.21 5.43
CA ARG A 6 -13.36 -2.73 4.14
C ARG A 6 -14.80 -2.22 4.25
N THR A 7 -15.16 -1.79 5.45
CA THR A 7 -16.53 -1.28 5.72
C THR A 7 -16.85 -0.08 4.84
N ASP A 8 -15.90 0.84 4.68
CA ASP A 8 -16.08 2.06 3.89
C ASP A 8 -16.20 1.75 2.39
N GLU A 9 -15.35 0.86 1.87
CA GLU A 9 -15.42 0.45 0.47
C GLU A 9 -16.71 -0.31 0.17
N LEU A 10 -17.11 -1.23 1.07
CA LEU A 10 -18.37 -1.96 0.92
C LEU A 10 -19.57 -1.02 0.99
N GLN A 11 -19.57 -0.08 1.94
CA GLN A 11 -20.61 0.94 2.05
C GLN A 11 -20.70 1.79 0.77
N ALA A 12 -19.56 2.24 0.23
CA ALA A 12 -19.52 3.01 -1.01
C ALA A 12 -20.10 2.24 -2.21
N LEU A 13 -19.87 0.91 -2.28
CA LEU A 13 -20.49 0.05 -3.30
C LEU A 13 -21.99 -0.11 -3.07
N GLU A 14 -22.44 -0.30 -1.81
CA GLU A 14 -23.88 -0.44 -1.46
C GLU A 14 -24.66 0.85 -1.70
N GLU A 15 -24.10 2.01 -1.43
CA GLU A 15 -24.72 3.30 -1.75
C GLU A 15 -24.92 3.47 -3.25
N ARG A 16 -23.92 3.07 -4.06
CA ARG A 16 -24.02 3.08 -5.53
C ARG A 16 -25.00 2.04 -6.07
N TRP A 17 -25.14 0.87 -5.42
CA TRP A 17 -26.11 -0.13 -5.82
C TRP A 17 -27.56 0.39 -5.76
N ARG A 18 -27.83 1.37 -4.88
CA ARG A 18 -29.13 2.04 -4.73
C ARG A 18 -29.30 3.25 -5.64
N SER A 19 -28.33 3.52 -6.50
CA SER A 19 -28.36 4.65 -7.44
C SER A 19 -29.54 4.54 -8.42
N PRO A 20 -30.22 5.64 -8.78
CA PRO A 20 -31.31 5.64 -9.76
C PRO A 20 -30.84 5.53 -11.21
N ARG A 21 -29.56 5.27 -11.45
CA ARG A 21 -28.93 5.14 -12.78
C ARG A 21 -27.85 4.07 -12.75
N ALA A 22 -27.41 3.66 -13.95
CA ALA A 22 -26.31 2.71 -14.07
C ALA A 22 -25.06 3.18 -13.32
N GLU A 23 -24.35 2.23 -12.73
CA GLU A 23 -23.06 2.45 -12.10
C GLU A 23 -21.95 1.67 -12.84
N TYR A 24 -20.81 2.35 -13.02
CA TYR A 24 -19.60 1.78 -13.59
C TYR A 24 -18.42 2.09 -12.67
N VAL A 25 -18.05 1.09 -11.88
CA VAL A 25 -17.00 1.21 -10.88
C VAL A 25 -15.74 0.50 -11.34
N VAL A 26 -14.61 1.15 -11.14
CA VAL A 26 -13.27 0.55 -11.34
C VAL A 26 -12.67 0.26 -9.97
N LEU A 27 -12.36 -1.02 -9.73
CA LEU A 27 -11.78 -1.50 -8.47
C LEU A 27 -10.39 -2.06 -8.76
N TYR A 28 -9.33 -1.39 -8.32
CA TYR A 28 -7.98 -1.83 -8.62
C TYR A 28 -7.06 -1.69 -7.39
N GLY A 29 -5.94 -2.34 -7.43
CA GLY A 29 -4.95 -2.37 -6.37
C GLY A 29 -4.07 -3.61 -6.51
N ARG A 30 -2.94 -3.62 -5.83
CA ARG A 30 -2.00 -4.73 -5.95
C ARG A 30 -2.65 -6.08 -5.66
N ARG A 31 -1.96 -7.16 -6.05
CA ARG A 31 -2.42 -8.52 -5.75
C ARG A 31 -2.55 -8.73 -4.24
N ARG A 32 -3.56 -9.53 -3.83
CA ARG A 32 -3.79 -9.98 -2.44
C ARG A 32 -4.26 -8.90 -1.45
N VAL A 33 -4.68 -7.73 -1.95
CA VAL A 33 -5.28 -6.68 -1.10
C VAL A 33 -6.77 -6.87 -0.83
N GLY A 34 -7.38 -7.98 -1.31
CA GLY A 34 -8.77 -8.32 -1.00
C GLY A 34 -9.79 -7.80 -2.02
N LYS A 35 -9.40 -7.48 -3.28
CA LYS A 35 -10.35 -7.04 -4.34
C LYS A 35 -11.45 -8.06 -4.60
N THR A 36 -11.05 -9.30 -4.89
CA THR A 36 -11.95 -10.42 -5.16
C THR A 36 -12.91 -10.66 -4.00
N GLU A 37 -12.41 -10.70 -2.77
CA GLU A 37 -13.22 -10.86 -1.56
C GLU A 37 -14.25 -9.73 -1.39
N LEU A 38 -13.85 -8.49 -1.66
CA LEU A 38 -14.76 -7.34 -1.62
C LEU A 38 -15.87 -7.46 -2.67
N ILE A 39 -15.53 -7.87 -3.90
CA ILE A 39 -16.52 -8.10 -4.97
C ILE A 39 -17.48 -9.21 -4.58
N LEU A 40 -16.97 -10.35 -4.11
CA LEU A 40 -17.80 -11.49 -3.71
C LEU A 40 -18.71 -11.15 -2.53
N ARG A 41 -18.19 -10.44 -1.53
CA ARG A 41 -18.97 -9.96 -0.39
C ARG A 41 -20.07 -8.97 -0.82
N PHE A 42 -19.74 -8.06 -1.71
CA PHE A 42 -20.71 -7.13 -2.30
C PHE A 42 -21.77 -7.85 -3.15
N ALA A 43 -21.37 -8.93 -3.83
CA ALA A 43 -22.28 -9.72 -4.68
C ALA A 43 -23.28 -10.59 -3.89
N GLU A 44 -23.06 -10.79 -2.57
CA GLU A 44 -24.00 -11.57 -1.75
C GLU A 44 -25.44 -11.08 -1.88
N HIS A 45 -26.36 -12.01 -2.10
CA HIS A 45 -27.78 -11.73 -2.29
C HIS A 45 -28.15 -10.87 -3.52
N LYS A 46 -27.22 -10.67 -4.47
CA LYS A 46 -27.45 -9.97 -5.73
C LYS A 46 -27.38 -10.92 -6.92
N ARG A 47 -28.16 -10.66 -7.96
CA ARG A 47 -27.94 -11.32 -9.26
C ARG A 47 -26.61 -10.81 -9.79
N CYS A 48 -25.65 -11.73 -9.97
CA CYS A 48 -24.27 -11.36 -10.32
C CYS A 48 -23.73 -12.27 -11.44
N VAL A 49 -23.22 -11.64 -12.50
CA VAL A 49 -22.30 -12.27 -13.43
C VAL A 49 -20.89 -11.94 -12.95
N TYR A 50 -20.28 -12.90 -12.25
CA TYR A 50 -18.89 -12.77 -11.79
C TYR A 50 -17.98 -13.60 -12.69
N TYR A 51 -16.94 -12.97 -13.20
CA TYR A 51 -15.93 -13.62 -14.02
C TYR A 51 -14.52 -13.15 -13.58
N GLU A 52 -13.69 -14.08 -13.17
CA GLU A 52 -12.28 -13.85 -12.90
C GLU A 52 -11.47 -14.31 -14.13
N ALA A 53 -10.90 -13.33 -14.84
CA ALA A 53 -10.16 -13.61 -16.05
C ALA A 53 -8.79 -14.23 -15.75
N THR A 54 -8.44 -15.23 -16.55
CA THR A 54 -7.12 -15.86 -16.55
C THR A 54 -6.47 -15.68 -17.92
N PRO A 55 -5.12 -15.80 -18.01
CA PRO A 55 -4.46 -15.89 -19.30
C PRO A 55 -5.03 -17.05 -20.13
N GLY A 56 -5.60 -16.76 -21.29
CA GLY A 56 -6.25 -17.73 -22.18
C GLY A 56 -6.73 -17.07 -23.46
N THR A 57 -7.26 -17.86 -24.40
CA THR A 57 -7.80 -17.34 -25.64
C THR A 57 -9.13 -16.62 -25.45
N GLU A 58 -9.51 -15.74 -26.39
CA GLU A 58 -10.82 -15.10 -26.37
C GLU A 58 -11.97 -16.12 -26.29
N SER A 59 -11.83 -17.28 -26.96
CA SER A 59 -12.81 -18.36 -26.94
C SER A 59 -12.99 -18.94 -25.53
N ASP A 60 -11.90 -19.22 -24.82
CA ASP A 60 -11.94 -19.76 -23.46
C ASP A 60 -12.61 -18.75 -22.51
N GLN A 61 -12.22 -17.47 -22.63
CA GLN A 61 -12.79 -16.39 -21.83
C GLN A 61 -14.30 -16.24 -22.07
N LEU A 62 -14.76 -16.34 -23.31
CA LEU A 62 -16.18 -16.25 -23.66
C LEU A 62 -16.97 -17.48 -23.20
N GLU A 63 -16.37 -18.67 -23.17
CA GLU A 63 -16.98 -19.87 -22.62
C GLU A 63 -17.23 -19.72 -21.13
N ASP A 64 -16.20 -19.27 -20.36
CA ASP A 64 -16.33 -19.03 -18.93
C ASP A 64 -17.37 -17.94 -18.59
N LEU A 65 -17.34 -16.83 -19.33
CA LEU A 65 -18.35 -15.78 -19.23
C LEU A 65 -19.77 -16.27 -19.53
N SER A 66 -19.92 -17.16 -20.53
CA SER A 66 -21.22 -17.73 -20.87
C SER A 66 -21.76 -18.60 -19.76
N ARG A 67 -20.89 -19.35 -19.06
CA ARG A 67 -21.27 -20.11 -17.85
C ARG A 67 -21.69 -19.19 -16.72
N ALA A 68 -20.92 -18.16 -16.42
CA ALA A 68 -21.25 -17.18 -15.37
C ALA A 68 -22.60 -16.47 -15.67
N LEU A 69 -22.85 -16.12 -16.93
CA LEU A 69 -24.12 -15.52 -17.34
C LEU A 69 -25.29 -16.53 -17.27
N ALA A 70 -25.04 -17.80 -17.62
CA ALA A 70 -26.03 -18.87 -17.48
C ALA A 70 -26.48 -19.04 -16.01
N GLU A 71 -25.53 -19.07 -15.10
CA GLU A 71 -25.80 -19.17 -13.64
C GLU A 71 -26.61 -17.96 -13.13
N ALA A 72 -26.18 -16.74 -13.47
CA ALA A 72 -26.84 -15.51 -13.06
C ALA A 72 -28.27 -15.35 -13.62
N SER A 73 -28.53 -15.90 -14.82
CA SER A 73 -29.80 -15.74 -15.55
C SER A 73 -30.74 -16.93 -15.46
N GLY A 74 -30.27 -18.10 -15.03
CA GLY A 74 -30.97 -19.37 -15.07
C GLY A 74 -31.15 -19.91 -16.51
N ARG A 75 -30.34 -19.44 -17.48
CA ARG A 75 -30.40 -19.83 -18.90
C ARG A 75 -29.35 -20.93 -19.20
N GLU A 76 -29.65 -22.16 -18.85
CA GLU A 76 -28.74 -23.32 -19.05
C GLU A 76 -28.21 -23.45 -20.48
N LEU A 77 -28.98 -22.99 -21.49
CA LEU A 77 -28.57 -23.03 -22.88
C LEU A 77 -27.29 -22.23 -23.18
N LEU A 78 -27.04 -21.13 -22.42
CA LEU A 78 -25.82 -20.34 -22.58
C LEU A 78 -24.57 -21.09 -22.11
N ALA A 79 -24.70 -22.02 -21.17
CA ALA A 79 -23.59 -22.89 -20.78
C ALA A 79 -23.34 -24.01 -21.83
N ALA A 80 -24.42 -24.52 -22.46
CA ALA A 80 -24.32 -25.56 -23.49
C ALA A 80 -23.88 -25.04 -24.87
N GLN A 81 -24.20 -23.77 -25.17
CA GLN A 81 -23.86 -23.08 -26.42
C GLN A 81 -23.22 -21.72 -26.08
N PRO A 82 -21.92 -21.69 -25.82
CA PRO A 82 -21.23 -20.48 -25.44
C PRO A 82 -21.33 -19.36 -26.46
N LEU A 83 -21.34 -18.13 -26.00
CA LEU A 83 -21.30 -16.93 -26.82
C LEU A 83 -19.96 -16.84 -27.55
N THR A 84 -19.99 -16.45 -28.81
CA THR A 84 -18.81 -16.47 -29.71
C THR A 84 -18.17 -15.09 -29.86
N SER A 85 -18.65 -14.07 -29.15
CA SER A 85 -18.06 -12.72 -29.20
C SER A 85 -18.46 -11.89 -28.00
N TRP A 86 -17.61 -10.96 -27.61
CA TRP A 86 -17.91 -9.95 -26.60
C TRP A 86 -19.15 -9.12 -26.91
N ARG A 87 -19.42 -8.88 -28.20
CA ARG A 87 -20.64 -8.18 -28.61
C ARG A 87 -21.90 -8.99 -28.26
N ALA A 88 -21.87 -10.31 -28.49
CA ALA A 88 -22.96 -11.19 -28.12
C ALA A 88 -23.14 -11.26 -26.60
N PHE A 89 -22.03 -11.28 -25.85
CA PHE A 89 -22.06 -11.23 -24.39
C PHE A 89 -22.76 -9.96 -23.89
N PHE A 90 -22.34 -8.77 -24.33
CA PHE A 90 -22.96 -7.51 -23.90
C PHE A 90 -24.44 -7.39 -24.34
N ALA A 91 -24.79 -7.93 -25.49
CA ALA A 91 -26.20 -7.98 -25.93
C ALA A 91 -27.03 -8.87 -24.99
N ALA A 92 -26.53 -10.04 -24.59
CA ALA A 92 -27.22 -10.93 -23.67
C ALA A 92 -27.31 -10.31 -22.25
N VAL A 93 -26.28 -9.62 -21.76
CA VAL A 93 -26.35 -8.83 -20.51
C VAL A 93 -27.46 -7.77 -20.63
N GLY A 94 -27.53 -7.02 -21.73
CA GLY A 94 -28.60 -6.02 -21.96
C GLY A 94 -30.03 -6.60 -21.93
N GLU A 95 -30.20 -7.86 -22.37
CA GLU A 95 -31.48 -8.55 -22.22
C GLU A 95 -31.80 -8.87 -20.75
N GLU A 96 -30.79 -9.28 -19.98
CA GLU A 96 -30.97 -9.61 -18.56
C GLU A 96 -31.29 -8.40 -17.69
N LEU A 97 -30.85 -7.19 -18.06
CA LEU A 97 -31.21 -5.95 -17.35
C LEU A 97 -32.73 -5.70 -17.35
N ARG A 98 -33.47 -6.17 -18.36
CA ARG A 98 -34.93 -6.06 -18.40
C ARG A 98 -35.65 -6.87 -17.32
N ARG A 99 -34.93 -7.82 -16.71
CA ARG A 99 -35.47 -8.68 -15.62
C ARG A 99 -35.22 -8.12 -14.23
N GLY A 100 -34.46 -7.04 -14.11
CA GLY A 100 -34.12 -6.37 -12.85
C GLY A 100 -32.62 -6.16 -12.67
N PRO A 101 -32.21 -5.67 -11.48
CA PRO A 101 -30.83 -5.33 -11.20
C PRO A 101 -29.86 -6.49 -11.42
N LEU A 102 -28.73 -6.19 -12.06
CA LEU A 102 -27.67 -7.13 -12.38
C LEU A 102 -26.31 -6.50 -12.12
N LEU A 103 -25.53 -7.15 -11.28
CA LEU A 103 -24.11 -6.88 -11.12
C LEU A 103 -23.33 -7.65 -12.18
N VAL A 104 -22.47 -6.97 -12.94
CA VAL A 104 -21.50 -7.58 -13.85
C VAL A 104 -20.12 -7.22 -13.36
N ALA A 105 -19.38 -8.19 -12.86
CA ALA A 105 -18.04 -8.02 -12.32
C ALA A 105 -17.03 -8.80 -13.19
N LEU A 106 -16.14 -8.05 -13.84
CA LEU A 106 -15.03 -8.60 -14.63
C LEU A 106 -13.75 -8.38 -13.82
N ASP A 107 -13.34 -9.43 -13.10
CA ASP A 107 -12.13 -9.40 -12.27
C ASP A 107 -10.89 -9.79 -13.09
N GLU A 108 -9.71 -9.32 -12.69
CA GLU A 108 -8.43 -9.44 -13.41
C GLU A 108 -8.55 -9.02 -14.90
N PHE A 109 -9.29 -7.95 -15.13
CA PHE A 109 -9.66 -7.44 -16.47
C PHE A 109 -8.48 -7.17 -17.40
N GLN A 110 -7.27 -6.94 -16.88
CA GLN A 110 -6.06 -6.78 -17.68
C GLN A 110 -5.79 -8.00 -18.58
N PHE A 111 -6.18 -9.21 -18.19
CA PHE A 111 -6.03 -10.40 -19.05
C PHE A 111 -6.98 -10.38 -20.23
N VAL A 112 -8.22 -9.93 -20.01
CA VAL A 112 -9.20 -9.72 -21.09
C VAL A 112 -8.71 -8.66 -22.07
N ALA A 113 -8.24 -7.52 -21.56
CA ALA A 113 -7.80 -6.40 -22.38
C ALA A 113 -6.54 -6.71 -23.21
N ARG A 114 -5.65 -7.57 -22.69
CA ARG A 114 -4.46 -8.03 -23.41
C ARG A 114 -4.80 -8.96 -24.56
N GLU A 115 -5.74 -9.88 -24.36
CA GLU A 115 -6.17 -10.84 -25.39
C GLU A 115 -7.07 -10.15 -26.44
N THR A 116 -8.01 -9.33 -25.99
CA THR A 116 -8.96 -8.62 -26.87
C THR A 116 -8.80 -7.10 -26.68
N PRO A 117 -7.84 -6.42 -27.35
CA PRO A 117 -7.63 -4.98 -27.19
C PRO A 117 -8.87 -4.12 -27.54
N ALA A 118 -9.79 -4.63 -28.34
CA ALA A 118 -11.03 -3.95 -28.70
C ALA A 118 -12.09 -3.94 -27.59
N VAL A 119 -11.94 -4.78 -26.54
CA VAL A 119 -12.96 -4.97 -25.50
C VAL A 119 -13.31 -3.66 -24.77
N GLY A 120 -12.33 -2.79 -24.52
CA GLY A 120 -12.56 -1.48 -23.90
C GLY A 120 -13.53 -0.61 -24.73
N SER A 121 -13.44 -0.66 -26.07
CA SER A 121 -14.37 0.05 -26.98
C SER A 121 -15.76 -0.57 -26.96
N LEU A 122 -15.88 -1.88 -26.81
CA LEU A 122 -17.15 -2.58 -26.69
C LEU A 122 -17.85 -2.26 -25.37
N ILE A 123 -17.12 -2.25 -24.26
CA ILE A 123 -17.62 -1.79 -22.96
C ILE A 123 -18.11 -0.34 -23.04
N ASN A 124 -17.35 0.51 -23.69
CA ASN A 124 -17.72 1.91 -23.86
C ASN A 124 -19.00 2.11 -24.69
N ARG A 125 -19.21 1.26 -25.68
CA ARG A 125 -20.44 1.25 -26.47
C ARG A 125 -21.62 0.76 -25.63
N PHE A 126 -21.48 -0.36 -24.97
CA PHE A 126 -22.48 -0.92 -24.06
C PHE A 126 -22.86 0.08 -22.97
N TRP A 127 -21.88 0.71 -22.33
CA TRP A 127 -22.12 1.75 -21.32
C TRP A 127 -22.95 2.92 -21.87
N ARG A 128 -22.65 3.43 -23.05
CA ARG A 128 -23.44 4.53 -23.66
C ARG A 128 -24.88 4.15 -23.91
N GLU A 129 -25.13 2.91 -24.27
CA GLU A 129 -26.46 2.38 -24.54
C GLU A 129 -27.27 2.20 -23.24
N HIS A 130 -26.61 1.86 -22.11
CA HIS A 130 -27.26 1.49 -20.85
C HIS A 130 -26.97 2.44 -19.66
N ARG A 131 -26.24 3.54 -19.82
CA ARG A 131 -25.90 4.45 -18.71
C ARG A 131 -27.08 5.05 -17.95
N GLY A 132 -28.26 5.04 -18.51
CA GLY A 132 -29.51 5.48 -17.90
C GLY A 132 -30.31 4.35 -17.25
N ASP A 133 -29.89 3.11 -17.35
CA ASP A 133 -30.60 1.95 -16.83
C ASP A 133 -30.19 1.66 -15.39
N PRO A 134 -31.05 1.87 -14.39
CA PRO A 134 -30.72 1.66 -12.98
C PRO A 134 -30.43 0.18 -12.64
N ASN A 135 -30.71 -0.73 -13.53
CA ASN A 135 -30.47 -2.15 -13.34
C ASN A 135 -29.02 -2.57 -13.64
N LEU A 136 -28.19 -1.69 -14.24
CA LEU A 136 -26.79 -2.02 -14.55
C LEU A 136 -25.84 -1.55 -13.45
N PHE A 137 -25.11 -2.51 -12.88
CA PHE A 137 -23.93 -2.23 -12.09
C PHE A 137 -22.73 -2.98 -12.68
N LEU A 138 -21.76 -2.26 -13.22
CA LEU A 138 -20.56 -2.80 -13.84
C LEU A 138 -19.33 -2.56 -12.96
N ILE A 139 -18.60 -3.62 -12.65
CA ILE A 139 -17.28 -3.55 -12.01
C ILE A 139 -16.22 -4.06 -12.98
N LEU A 140 -15.17 -3.25 -13.20
CA LEU A 140 -13.91 -3.75 -13.75
C LEU A 140 -12.89 -3.76 -12.63
N SER A 141 -12.29 -4.92 -12.38
CA SER A 141 -11.30 -5.08 -11.32
C SER A 141 -9.99 -5.67 -11.86
N GLY A 142 -8.88 -5.39 -11.17
CA GLY A 142 -7.62 -6.07 -11.45
C GLY A 142 -6.44 -5.64 -10.62
N SER A 143 -5.36 -6.42 -10.75
CA SER A 143 -4.16 -6.33 -9.93
C SER A 143 -3.00 -5.59 -10.58
N ASP A 144 -3.05 -5.31 -11.88
CA ASP A 144 -2.06 -4.50 -12.59
C ASP A 144 -2.38 -3.01 -12.44
N VAL A 145 -1.89 -2.41 -11.34
CA VAL A 145 -2.12 -0.99 -11.00
C VAL A 145 -1.72 -0.08 -12.17
N SER A 146 -0.55 -0.33 -12.77
CA SER A 146 -0.05 0.46 -13.91
C SER A 146 -1.00 0.43 -15.11
N PHE A 147 -1.53 -0.74 -15.43
CA PHE A 147 -2.51 -0.89 -16.50
C PHE A 147 -3.78 -0.10 -16.18
N PHE A 148 -4.30 -0.24 -14.97
CA PHE A 148 -5.52 0.46 -14.59
C PHE A 148 -5.35 1.97 -14.58
N GLU A 149 -4.24 2.47 -14.06
CA GLU A 149 -3.97 3.90 -14.03
C GLU A 149 -3.81 4.51 -15.43
N ARG A 150 -3.13 3.83 -16.35
CA ARG A 150 -2.94 4.33 -17.72
C ARG A 150 -4.15 4.12 -18.63
N GLU A 151 -4.66 2.88 -18.67
CA GLU A 151 -5.60 2.45 -19.72
C GLU A 151 -7.07 2.61 -19.30
N ILE A 152 -7.36 2.64 -17.99
CA ILE A 152 -8.72 2.64 -17.48
C ILE A 152 -9.05 3.94 -16.73
N VAL A 153 -8.19 4.39 -15.84
CA VAL A 153 -8.43 5.54 -14.96
C VAL A 153 -7.87 6.84 -15.53
N GLY A 154 -6.75 6.79 -16.25
CA GLY A 154 -5.99 7.94 -16.72
C GLY A 154 -6.76 8.87 -17.67
N TYR A 155 -6.33 10.11 -17.78
CA TYR A 155 -6.96 11.14 -18.62
C TYR A 155 -6.95 10.78 -20.11
N THR A 156 -5.98 10.00 -20.57
CA THR A 156 -5.86 9.52 -21.96
C THR A 156 -6.60 8.22 -22.23
N ALA A 157 -7.13 7.58 -21.17
CA ALA A 157 -7.81 6.30 -21.28
C ALA A 157 -9.09 6.40 -22.10
N THR A 158 -9.38 5.37 -22.88
CA THR A 158 -10.62 5.28 -23.68
C THR A 158 -11.88 5.28 -22.82
N THR A 159 -11.77 4.90 -21.56
CA THR A 159 -12.83 4.85 -20.54
C THR A 159 -12.95 6.14 -19.73
N TYR A 160 -12.06 7.12 -19.95
CA TYR A 160 -12.07 8.38 -19.22
C TYR A 160 -13.43 9.11 -19.31
N GLY A 161 -13.90 9.60 -18.15
CA GLY A 161 -15.19 10.31 -18.05
C GLY A 161 -16.44 9.43 -18.14
N ARG A 162 -16.30 8.09 -18.17
CA ARG A 162 -17.43 7.15 -18.24
C ARG A 162 -17.68 6.39 -16.94
N ARG A 163 -16.65 6.12 -16.18
CA ARG A 163 -16.79 5.52 -14.84
C ARG A 163 -17.54 6.47 -13.91
N THR A 164 -18.37 5.91 -13.05
CA THR A 164 -19.09 6.65 -12.00
C THR A 164 -18.35 6.60 -10.67
N GLY A 165 -17.46 5.63 -10.49
CA GLY A 165 -16.59 5.48 -9.31
C GLY A 165 -15.26 4.81 -9.61
N SER A 166 -14.29 5.07 -8.73
CA SER A 166 -12.98 4.41 -8.77
C SER A 166 -12.54 4.16 -7.32
N LEU A 167 -12.22 2.90 -7.02
CA LEU A 167 -11.72 2.46 -5.72
C LEU A 167 -10.32 1.86 -5.93
N HIS A 168 -9.32 2.52 -5.36
CA HIS A 168 -7.95 2.00 -5.32
C HIS A 168 -7.73 1.33 -3.97
N LEU A 169 -7.86 -0.01 -3.92
CA LEU A 169 -7.63 -0.75 -2.69
C LEU A 169 -6.15 -0.75 -2.32
N GLN A 170 -5.88 -0.22 -1.14
CA GLN A 170 -4.56 -0.23 -0.52
C GLN A 170 -4.45 -1.37 0.51
N PRO A 171 -3.23 -1.82 0.86
CA PRO A 171 -3.02 -2.59 2.08
C PRO A 171 -3.60 -1.88 3.29
N PHE A 172 -3.99 -2.62 4.31
CA PHE A 172 -4.51 -2.03 5.55
C PHE A 172 -3.46 -1.15 6.23
N PRO A 173 -3.83 0.05 6.69
CA PRO A 173 -2.99 0.84 7.56
C PRO A 173 -2.84 0.18 8.94
N PHE A 174 -1.85 0.60 9.72
CA PHE A 174 -1.52 -0.03 10.98
C PHE A 174 -2.72 -0.17 11.97
N PRO A 175 -3.60 0.83 12.17
CA PRO A 175 -4.70 0.70 13.14
C PRO A 175 -5.67 -0.45 12.83
N GLU A 176 -5.81 -0.84 11.57
CA GLU A 176 -6.73 -1.91 11.16
C GLU A 176 -6.19 -3.32 11.41
N LEU A 177 -4.91 -3.45 11.85
CA LEU A 177 -4.32 -4.75 12.17
C LEU A 177 -4.91 -5.41 13.40
N SER A 178 -5.56 -4.66 14.28
CA SER A 178 -6.16 -5.18 15.51
C SER A 178 -7.13 -6.35 15.26
N GLY A 179 -7.84 -6.32 14.13
CA GLY A 179 -8.74 -7.38 13.70
C GLY A 179 -8.03 -8.70 13.36
N PHE A 180 -6.77 -8.63 12.90
CA PHE A 180 -5.98 -9.80 12.50
C PHE A 180 -5.11 -10.34 13.63
N LEU A 181 -4.78 -9.51 14.63
CA LEU A 181 -3.83 -9.82 15.71
C LEU A 181 -4.50 -9.69 17.10
N PRO A 182 -5.60 -10.41 17.36
CA PRO A 182 -6.29 -10.31 18.63
C PRO A 182 -5.37 -10.72 19.80
N GLY A 183 -5.30 -9.86 20.82
CA GLY A 183 -4.51 -10.11 22.02
C GLY A 183 -3.01 -9.78 21.92
N TRP A 184 -2.53 -9.31 20.76
CA TRP A 184 -1.15 -8.84 20.65
C TRP A 184 -0.99 -7.46 21.32
N SER A 185 0.20 -7.24 21.88
CA SER A 185 0.55 -5.91 22.40
C SER A 185 0.74 -4.93 21.24
N ALA A 186 0.53 -3.64 21.49
CA ALA A 186 0.80 -2.60 20.49
C ALA A 186 2.25 -2.66 19.96
N GLU A 187 3.22 -3.00 20.83
CA GLU A 187 4.61 -3.19 20.39
C GLU A 187 4.75 -4.35 19.40
N ASP A 188 4.14 -5.50 19.70
CA ASP A 188 4.23 -6.67 18.83
C ASP A 188 3.44 -6.48 17.54
N ALA A 189 2.33 -5.77 17.60
CA ALA A 189 1.58 -5.37 16.41
C ALA A 189 2.40 -4.46 15.48
N ILE A 190 3.14 -3.46 16.03
CA ILE A 190 4.06 -2.62 15.23
C ILE A 190 5.20 -3.44 14.64
N ARG A 191 5.78 -4.38 15.41
CA ARG A 191 6.79 -5.31 14.87
C ARG A 191 6.23 -6.19 13.75
N ALA A 192 5.02 -6.74 13.93
CA ALA A 192 4.35 -7.53 12.91
C ALA A 192 4.09 -6.71 11.65
N TYR A 193 3.61 -5.48 11.81
CA TYR A 193 3.41 -4.56 10.68
C TYR A 193 4.72 -4.25 9.95
N ALA A 194 5.82 -4.10 10.67
CA ALA A 194 7.12 -3.87 10.04
C ALA A 194 7.62 -5.07 9.22
N VAL A 195 7.22 -6.28 9.59
CA VAL A 195 7.60 -7.52 8.90
C VAL A 195 6.62 -7.90 7.81
N PHE A 196 5.33 -7.89 8.08
CA PHE A 196 4.28 -8.44 7.19
C PHE A 196 3.51 -7.36 6.43
N GLY A 197 3.57 -6.10 6.88
CA GLY A 197 2.76 -5.03 6.32
C GLY A 197 1.27 -5.19 6.60
N GLY A 198 0.45 -4.53 5.78
CA GLY A 198 -1.02 -4.54 5.89
C GLY A 198 -1.72 -5.33 4.78
N VAL A 199 -1.04 -6.21 4.06
CA VAL A 199 -1.68 -7.03 3.02
C VAL A 199 -2.51 -8.15 3.66
N PRO A 200 -3.85 -8.19 3.44
CA PRO A 200 -4.73 -9.14 4.11
C PRO A 200 -4.25 -10.59 4.04
N TYR A 201 -3.84 -11.03 2.86
CA TYR A 201 -3.35 -12.40 2.66
C TYR A 201 -2.12 -12.74 3.52
N TYR A 202 -1.26 -11.77 3.81
CA TYR A 202 -0.09 -12.01 4.67
C TYR A 202 -0.52 -12.06 6.13
N LEU A 203 -1.47 -11.21 6.51
CA LEU A 203 -2.01 -11.14 7.87
C LEU A 203 -2.85 -12.36 8.22
N ASP A 204 -3.68 -12.85 7.30
CA ASP A 204 -4.46 -14.09 7.46
C ASP A 204 -3.60 -15.34 7.64
N ALA A 205 -2.35 -15.32 7.17
CA ALA A 205 -1.42 -16.44 7.35
C ALA A 205 -0.88 -16.52 8.79
N LEU A 206 -0.95 -15.42 9.55
CA LEU A 206 -0.38 -15.38 10.90
C LEU A 206 -1.23 -16.21 11.87
N ASP A 207 -0.54 -16.91 12.76
CA ASP A 207 -1.14 -17.58 13.90
C ASP A 207 -1.13 -16.60 15.10
N PRO A 208 -2.30 -16.07 15.50
CA PRO A 208 -2.35 -15.09 16.60
C PRO A 208 -1.92 -15.68 17.96
N ALA A 209 -1.96 -17.03 18.11
CA ALA A 209 -1.53 -17.70 19.33
C ALA A 209 0.00 -17.93 19.39
N ALA A 210 0.68 -17.78 18.25
CA ALA A 210 2.13 -17.91 18.15
C ALA A 210 2.83 -16.56 18.34
N THR A 211 4.09 -16.59 18.69
CA THR A 211 4.92 -15.39 18.76
C THR A 211 5.24 -14.82 17.37
N LEU A 212 5.66 -13.56 17.32
CA LEU A 212 6.17 -12.97 16.07
C LEU A 212 7.32 -13.79 15.49
N ALA A 213 8.26 -14.23 16.32
CA ALA A 213 9.42 -15.03 15.90
C ALA A 213 9.01 -16.34 15.22
N GLU A 214 8.05 -17.07 15.80
CA GLU A 214 7.51 -18.31 15.24
C GLU A 214 6.76 -18.06 13.91
N ASN A 215 6.00 -16.98 13.81
CA ASN A 215 5.34 -16.60 12.56
C ASN A 215 6.35 -16.24 11.45
N VAL A 216 7.40 -15.48 11.79
CA VAL A 216 8.47 -15.14 10.85
C VAL A 216 9.22 -16.38 10.38
N GLU A 217 9.59 -17.27 11.30
CA GLU A 217 10.24 -18.52 10.95
C GLU A 217 9.38 -19.35 9.99
N ARG A 218 8.14 -19.63 10.39
CA ARG A 218 7.20 -20.50 9.68
C ARG A 218 6.84 -19.98 8.29
N HIS A 219 6.49 -18.70 8.17
CA HIS A 219 5.89 -18.17 6.94
C HIS A 219 6.91 -17.51 6.00
N VAL A 220 8.03 -17.02 6.52
CA VAL A 220 8.98 -16.22 5.73
C VAL A 220 10.35 -16.89 5.55
N LEU A 221 10.90 -17.49 6.61
CA LEU A 221 12.28 -18.03 6.57
C LEU A 221 12.32 -19.51 6.22
N ALA A 222 11.34 -20.31 6.63
CA ALA A 222 11.29 -21.73 6.34
C ALA A 222 11.27 -21.99 4.83
N PRO A 223 11.92 -23.06 4.34
CA PRO A 223 11.96 -23.40 2.90
C PRO A 223 10.57 -23.57 2.27
N ASP A 224 9.63 -24.06 3.04
CA ASP A 224 8.22 -24.30 2.70
C ASP A 224 7.29 -23.15 3.18
N GLY A 225 7.86 -22.02 3.61
CA GLY A 225 7.09 -20.87 4.11
C GLY A 225 6.21 -20.25 3.03
N LEU A 226 4.93 -20.01 3.35
CA LEU A 226 3.91 -19.49 2.44
C LEU A 226 4.33 -18.20 1.73
N LEU A 227 4.99 -17.30 2.45
CA LEU A 227 5.37 -15.99 1.97
C LEU A 227 6.80 -15.93 1.41
N ARG A 228 7.55 -17.02 1.53
CA ARG A 228 8.96 -17.04 1.14
C ARG A 228 9.22 -16.64 -0.31
N GLN A 229 8.39 -17.10 -1.23
CA GLN A 229 8.54 -16.85 -2.67
C GLN A 229 7.64 -15.69 -3.18
N GLU A 230 6.89 -15.09 -2.29
CA GLU A 230 5.90 -14.06 -2.66
C GLU A 230 6.48 -12.89 -3.47
N PRO A 231 7.64 -12.31 -3.10
CA PRO A 231 8.21 -11.23 -3.89
C PRO A 231 8.57 -11.65 -5.34
N ARG A 232 8.99 -12.88 -5.54
CA ARG A 232 9.28 -13.40 -6.90
C ARG A 232 8.01 -13.53 -7.73
N PHE A 233 6.90 -13.96 -7.12
CA PHE A 233 5.60 -14.02 -7.82
C PHE A 233 5.08 -12.63 -8.21
N LEU A 234 5.33 -11.60 -7.41
CA LEU A 234 4.98 -10.22 -7.76
C LEU A 234 5.72 -9.76 -9.03
N PHE A 235 7.01 -10.10 -9.16
CA PHE A 235 7.81 -9.76 -10.35
C PHE A 235 7.42 -10.59 -11.57
N ALA A 236 7.14 -11.88 -11.42
CA ALA A 236 6.78 -12.78 -12.52
C ALA A 236 5.51 -12.36 -13.28
N GLN A 237 4.67 -11.51 -12.69
CA GLN A 237 3.46 -10.96 -13.36
C GLN A 237 3.78 -9.86 -14.37
N HIS A 238 4.97 -9.28 -14.30
CA HIS A 238 5.43 -8.23 -15.20
C HIS A 238 6.36 -8.82 -16.26
N SER A 239 5.76 -9.47 -17.26
CA SER A 239 6.48 -10.17 -18.35
C SER A 239 7.38 -9.26 -19.22
N ASP A 240 7.22 -7.95 -19.09
CA ASP A 240 8.00 -6.94 -19.78
C ASP A 240 9.31 -6.58 -19.06
N LEU A 241 9.53 -7.12 -17.85
CA LEU A 241 10.77 -6.89 -17.10
C LEU A 241 11.92 -7.70 -17.67
N ARG A 242 12.81 -7.01 -18.34
CA ARG A 242 14.13 -7.54 -18.68
C ARG A 242 15.09 -7.30 -17.49
N GLU A 243 15.99 -8.26 -17.22
CA GLU A 243 16.98 -8.13 -16.14
C GLU A 243 16.37 -8.03 -14.71
N GLU A 244 15.48 -8.93 -14.31
CA GLU A 244 14.89 -9.00 -12.96
C GLU A 244 15.94 -8.85 -11.83
N SER A 245 17.13 -9.41 -12.03
CA SER A 245 18.24 -9.33 -11.06
C SER A 245 18.70 -7.90 -10.74
N VAL A 246 18.56 -6.97 -11.69
CA VAL A 246 18.91 -5.56 -11.47
C VAL A 246 17.87 -4.87 -10.59
N TYR A 247 16.59 -5.13 -10.83
CA TYR A 247 15.51 -4.64 -9.97
C TYR A 247 15.66 -5.15 -8.54
N PHE A 248 15.97 -6.42 -8.37
CA PHE A 248 16.26 -7.01 -7.05
C PHE A 248 17.46 -6.34 -6.37
N SER A 249 18.50 -6.03 -7.14
CA SER A 249 19.68 -5.30 -6.62
C SER A 249 19.32 -3.88 -6.16
N ILE A 250 18.42 -3.19 -6.86
CA ILE A 250 17.92 -1.87 -6.48
C ILE A 250 17.11 -1.98 -5.16
N LEU A 251 16.16 -2.89 -5.10
CA LEU A 251 15.34 -3.08 -3.90
C LEU A 251 16.18 -3.49 -2.69
N ARG A 252 17.17 -4.36 -2.88
CA ARG A 252 18.15 -4.70 -1.85
C ARG A 252 18.96 -3.49 -1.40
N ALA A 253 19.35 -2.61 -2.31
CA ALA A 253 20.07 -1.38 -1.96
C ALA A 253 19.21 -0.44 -1.10
N ILE A 254 17.95 -0.26 -1.49
CA ILE A 254 16.99 0.57 -0.74
C ILE A 254 16.70 -0.05 0.64
N ALA A 255 16.46 -1.36 0.72
CA ALA A 255 16.24 -2.08 1.98
C ALA A 255 17.43 -1.98 2.94
N ALA A 256 18.66 -1.86 2.40
CA ALA A 256 19.90 -1.63 3.14
C ALA A 256 20.16 -0.14 3.46
N GLY A 257 19.17 0.76 3.28
CA GLY A 257 19.25 2.18 3.64
C GLY A 257 19.86 3.10 2.57
N ARG A 258 20.14 2.60 1.35
CA ARG A 258 20.59 3.43 0.23
C ARG A 258 19.36 4.06 -0.42
N THR A 259 19.03 5.29 -0.03
CA THR A 259 17.76 5.91 -0.43
C THR A 259 17.90 6.99 -1.48
N ARG A 260 19.12 7.44 -1.78
CA ARG A 260 19.39 8.44 -2.82
C ARG A 260 19.76 7.76 -4.14
N ARG A 261 19.32 8.34 -5.26
CA ARG A 261 19.54 7.75 -6.60
C ARG A 261 21.02 7.44 -6.88
N ASN A 262 21.93 8.37 -6.56
CA ASN A 262 23.36 8.18 -6.74
C ASN A 262 23.95 7.05 -5.87
N GLU A 263 23.44 6.86 -4.65
CA GLU A 263 23.85 5.77 -3.76
C GLU A 263 23.38 4.41 -4.29
N ILE A 264 22.16 4.37 -4.82
CA ILE A 264 21.57 3.18 -5.47
C ILE A 264 22.38 2.87 -6.74
N ALA A 265 22.60 3.86 -7.61
CA ALA A 265 23.34 3.73 -8.86
C ALA A 265 24.75 3.16 -8.63
N SER A 266 25.47 3.72 -7.66
CA SER A 266 26.79 3.23 -7.24
C SER A 266 26.74 1.78 -6.77
N ARG A 267 25.70 1.40 -5.99
CA ARG A 267 25.56 0.04 -5.44
C ARG A 267 25.24 -1.01 -6.49
N VAL A 268 24.46 -0.66 -7.52
CA VAL A 268 24.06 -1.57 -8.60
C VAL A 268 24.97 -1.54 -9.82
N GLY A 269 25.97 -0.67 -9.82
CA GLY A 269 26.95 -0.56 -10.91
C GLY A 269 26.35 -0.02 -12.23
N ARG A 270 25.36 0.88 -12.15
CA ARG A 270 24.73 1.51 -13.31
C ARG A 270 24.90 3.03 -13.28
N SER A 271 24.71 3.68 -14.42
CA SER A 271 24.68 5.15 -14.46
C SER A 271 23.48 5.71 -13.72
N ASP A 272 23.57 6.95 -13.26
CA ASP A 272 22.48 7.65 -12.58
C ASP A 272 21.21 7.73 -13.45
N SER A 273 21.36 7.97 -14.75
CA SER A 273 20.24 8.00 -15.70
C SER A 273 19.58 6.65 -15.88
N ALA A 274 20.35 5.57 -16.08
CA ALA A 274 19.79 4.21 -16.21
C ALA A 274 19.09 3.77 -14.92
N THR A 275 19.67 4.10 -13.75
CA THR A 275 19.05 3.82 -12.45
C THR A 275 17.74 4.60 -12.29
N GLY A 276 17.65 5.84 -12.80
CA GLY A 276 16.42 6.61 -12.80
C GLY A 276 15.30 5.90 -13.53
N GLN A 277 15.54 5.41 -14.76
CA GLN A 277 14.54 4.67 -15.54
C GLN A 277 14.06 3.37 -14.86
N LEU A 278 14.97 2.66 -14.19
CA LEU A 278 14.64 1.45 -13.44
C LEU A 278 13.80 1.78 -12.19
N LEU A 279 14.10 2.87 -11.49
CA LEU A 279 13.33 3.36 -10.38
C LEU A 279 11.93 3.83 -10.82
N ASP A 280 11.82 4.51 -11.97
CA ASP A 280 10.53 4.90 -12.54
C ASP A 280 9.67 3.67 -12.82
N LYS A 281 10.26 2.58 -13.35
CA LYS A 281 9.53 1.32 -13.56
C LYS A 281 9.08 0.67 -12.25
N LEU A 282 9.92 0.65 -11.21
CA LEU A 282 9.54 0.15 -9.89
C LEU A 282 8.43 1.00 -9.23
N MET A 283 8.40 2.31 -9.52
CA MET A 283 7.31 3.18 -9.07
C MET A 283 6.01 2.92 -9.83
N GLU A 284 6.07 2.71 -11.15
CA GLU A 284 4.92 2.27 -11.93
C GLU A 284 4.32 0.96 -11.42
N MET A 285 5.16 0.04 -10.92
CA MET A 285 4.74 -1.22 -10.32
C MET A 285 4.19 -1.05 -8.88
N GLY A 286 4.27 0.13 -8.29
CA GLY A 286 3.88 0.39 -6.90
C GLY A 286 4.78 -0.26 -5.85
N LEU A 287 6.02 -0.63 -6.20
CA LEU A 287 6.97 -1.29 -5.30
C LEU A 287 7.90 -0.31 -4.59
N VAL A 288 8.16 0.83 -5.23
CA VAL A 288 8.99 1.91 -4.71
C VAL A 288 8.23 3.22 -4.83
N ARG A 289 8.39 4.10 -3.87
CA ARG A 289 7.86 5.47 -3.92
C ARG A 289 8.97 6.50 -3.75
N ARG A 290 8.73 7.68 -4.31
CA ARG A 290 9.52 8.88 -4.05
C ARG A 290 9.08 9.48 -2.74
N VAL A 291 10.05 9.85 -1.92
CA VAL A 291 9.85 10.55 -0.66
C VAL A 291 10.58 11.89 -0.74
N HIS A 292 9.93 12.94 -0.30
CA HIS A 292 10.48 14.30 -0.21
C HIS A 292 10.08 14.92 1.12
N PRO A 293 10.74 15.99 1.59
CA PRO A 293 10.28 16.70 2.78
C PRO A 293 8.86 17.19 2.58
N VAL A 294 8.00 17.00 3.58
CA VAL A 294 6.57 17.34 3.49
C VAL A 294 6.31 18.83 3.22
N THR A 295 7.25 19.69 3.60
CA THR A 295 7.19 21.14 3.39
C THR A 295 7.56 21.60 1.96
N VAL A 296 7.86 20.65 1.05
CA VAL A 296 8.21 20.99 -0.33
C VAL A 296 6.95 21.34 -1.12
N ALA A 297 6.86 22.59 -1.57
CA ALA A 297 5.70 23.09 -2.31
C ALA A 297 5.51 22.42 -3.69
N ASN A 298 6.60 22.01 -4.35
CA ASN A 298 6.53 21.32 -5.65
C ASN A 298 7.33 20.02 -5.63
N PRO A 299 6.68 18.88 -5.30
CA PRO A 299 7.30 17.57 -5.22
C PRO A 299 7.98 17.11 -6.51
N ASP A 300 7.42 17.48 -7.68
CA ASP A 300 7.92 17.02 -8.97
C ASP A 300 9.23 17.71 -9.40
N ARG A 301 9.49 18.90 -8.86
CA ARG A 301 10.67 19.71 -9.21
C ARG A 301 11.77 19.68 -8.15
N THR A 302 11.52 19.09 -7.00
CA THR A 302 12.53 19.07 -5.93
C THR A 302 13.68 18.12 -6.25
N LYS A 303 14.90 18.52 -5.82
CA LYS A 303 16.08 17.64 -5.80
C LYS A 303 16.23 16.88 -4.47
N LEU A 304 15.41 17.24 -3.47
CA LEU A 304 15.41 16.58 -2.16
C LEU A 304 14.55 15.32 -2.22
N VAL A 305 15.01 14.33 -2.96
CA VAL A 305 14.30 13.07 -3.18
C VAL A 305 15.04 11.90 -2.55
N ARG A 306 14.30 11.04 -1.89
CA ARG A 306 14.70 9.69 -1.46
C ARG A 306 13.75 8.67 -2.07
N PHE A 307 14.20 7.42 -2.15
CA PHE A 307 13.40 6.29 -2.61
C PHE A 307 13.19 5.33 -1.45
N ALA A 308 11.97 4.84 -1.30
CA ALA A 308 11.60 3.88 -0.27
C ALA A 308 10.81 2.73 -0.89
N ILE A 309 11.00 1.51 -0.38
CA ILE A 309 10.09 0.39 -0.65
C ILE A 309 8.81 0.68 0.10
N ASP A 310 7.68 0.65 -0.61
CA ASP A 310 6.41 1.03 -0.03
C ASP A 310 5.82 -0.06 0.87
N ASP A 311 6.05 -1.32 0.51
CA ASP A 311 5.57 -2.48 1.25
C ASP A 311 6.57 -2.90 2.36
N PRO A 312 6.17 -2.92 3.64
CA PRO A 312 7.03 -3.37 4.74
C PRO A 312 7.52 -4.82 4.56
N PHE A 313 6.67 -5.74 4.06
CA PHE A 313 7.06 -7.12 3.83
C PHE A 313 8.15 -7.24 2.75
N LEU A 314 8.00 -6.54 1.64
CA LEU A 314 9.06 -6.51 0.61
C LEU A 314 10.36 -5.95 1.18
N ARG A 315 10.30 -4.88 1.97
CA ARG A 315 11.47 -4.30 2.62
C ARG A 315 12.14 -5.32 3.55
N PHE A 316 11.35 -6.05 4.37
CA PHE A 316 11.86 -7.11 5.24
C PHE A 316 12.52 -8.23 4.42
N TRP A 317 11.86 -8.69 3.37
CA TRP A 317 12.35 -9.77 2.54
C TRP A 317 13.69 -9.41 1.85
N PHE A 318 13.81 -8.22 1.29
CA PHE A 318 15.04 -7.74 0.67
C PHE A 318 16.16 -7.45 1.69
N ALA A 319 15.83 -7.17 2.93
CA ALA A 319 16.81 -6.98 4.01
C ALA A 319 17.32 -8.31 4.59
N PHE A 320 16.42 -9.26 4.86
CA PHE A 320 16.71 -10.42 5.68
C PHE A 320 16.56 -11.78 4.99
N VAL A 321 15.89 -11.87 3.86
CA VAL A 321 15.69 -13.15 3.15
C VAL A 321 16.53 -13.23 1.90
N HIS A 322 16.31 -12.35 0.94
CA HIS A 322 16.96 -12.39 -0.37
C HIS A 322 18.51 -12.45 -0.32
N PRO A 323 19.23 -11.69 0.54
CA PRO A 323 20.69 -11.77 0.61
C PRO A 323 21.22 -13.12 1.11
N TYR A 324 20.37 -13.92 1.75
CA TYR A 324 20.74 -15.15 2.46
C TYR A 324 20.03 -16.39 1.93
N GLU A 325 19.28 -16.29 0.83
CA GLU A 325 18.51 -17.41 0.25
C GLU A 325 19.36 -18.69 0.03
N SER A 326 20.60 -18.51 -0.38
CA SER A 326 21.56 -19.61 -0.57
C SER A 326 22.00 -20.33 0.72
N ARG A 327 21.58 -19.85 1.88
CA ARG A 327 21.85 -20.43 3.19
C ARG A 327 20.62 -20.96 3.89
N LEU A 328 19.43 -20.68 3.38
CA LEU A 328 18.15 -21.00 4.00
C LEU A 328 17.52 -22.21 3.31
N HIS A 329 18.15 -23.38 3.43
CA HIS A 329 17.71 -24.61 2.77
C HIS A 329 16.91 -25.56 3.68
N ARG A 330 17.11 -25.47 4.99
CA ARG A 330 16.47 -26.32 5.99
C ARG A 330 15.81 -25.46 7.07
N ARG A 331 14.87 -26.04 7.81
CA ARG A 331 14.23 -25.33 8.95
C ARG A 331 15.24 -24.94 10.03
N ALA A 332 16.26 -25.79 10.27
CA ALA A 332 17.33 -25.43 11.22
C ALA A 332 18.11 -24.19 10.79
N ASP A 333 18.36 -24.04 9.48
CA ASP A 333 19.03 -22.84 8.94
C ASP A 333 18.16 -21.58 9.11
N ALA A 334 16.83 -21.74 8.96
CA ALA A 334 15.86 -20.65 9.19
C ALA A 334 15.87 -20.19 10.64
N GLN A 335 15.89 -21.13 11.60
CA GLN A 335 15.93 -20.84 13.03
C GLN A 335 17.25 -20.16 13.44
N GLU A 336 18.39 -20.67 12.95
CA GLU A 336 19.70 -20.03 13.20
C GLU A 336 19.74 -18.61 12.65
N HIS A 337 19.23 -18.40 11.44
CA HIS A 337 19.16 -17.08 10.80
C HIS A 337 18.23 -16.12 11.56
N LEU A 338 17.07 -16.62 12.02
CA LEU A 338 16.13 -15.85 12.83
C LEU A 338 16.81 -15.33 14.10
N GLN A 339 17.44 -16.22 14.86
CA GLN A 339 18.05 -15.87 16.15
C GLN A 339 19.37 -15.10 16.00
N GLY A 340 20.17 -15.43 14.99
CA GLY A 340 21.50 -14.83 14.80
C GLY A 340 21.50 -13.49 14.08
N LEU A 341 20.46 -13.20 13.25
CA LEU A 341 20.43 -11.97 12.45
C LEU A 341 19.12 -11.20 12.56
N VAL A 342 17.98 -11.86 12.34
CA VAL A 342 16.69 -11.14 12.23
C VAL A 342 16.31 -10.53 13.55
N MET A 343 16.20 -11.32 14.62
CA MET A 343 15.76 -10.82 15.92
C MET A 343 16.68 -9.75 16.52
N PRO A 344 18.02 -9.88 16.48
CA PRO A 344 18.93 -8.83 16.93
C PRO A 344 18.82 -7.51 16.15
N SER A 345 18.42 -7.57 14.87
CA SER A 345 18.31 -6.40 13.99
C SER A 345 16.90 -5.80 13.96
N LEU A 346 15.90 -6.51 14.48
CA LEU A 346 14.49 -6.19 14.31
C LEU A 346 14.12 -4.82 14.88
N GLU A 347 14.59 -4.50 16.08
CA GLU A 347 14.27 -3.22 16.75
C GLU A 347 14.77 -2.02 15.93
N HIS A 348 15.98 -2.12 15.38
CA HIS A 348 16.51 -1.09 14.48
C HIS A 348 15.71 -1.01 13.17
N PHE A 349 15.32 -2.16 12.63
CA PHE A 349 14.54 -2.26 11.41
C PHE A 349 13.12 -1.65 11.58
N VAL A 350 12.47 -1.87 12.72
CA VAL A 350 11.17 -1.29 13.07
C VAL A 350 11.26 0.22 13.25
N SER A 351 12.32 0.70 13.95
CA SER A 351 12.51 2.11 14.25
C SER A 351 12.36 3.01 13.04
N ARG A 352 12.94 2.60 11.89
CA ARG A 352 12.92 3.35 10.63
C ARG A 352 12.64 2.45 9.43
N PRO A 353 11.70 2.81 8.56
CA PRO A 353 10.76 3.94 8.60
C PRO A 353 9.43 3.60 9.29
N VAL A 354 9.20 2.34 9.74
CA VAL A 354 7.85 1.85 10.04
C VAL A 354 7.24 2.53 11.26
N PHE A 355 7.98 2.63 12.36
CA PHE A 355 7.47 3.32 13.54
C PHE A 355 7.19 4.80 13.25
N GLU A 356 8.06 5.46 12.48
CA GLU A 356 7.84 6.84 12.05
C GLU A 356 6.56 6.97 11.20
N GLN A 357 6.31 6.03 10.29
CA GLN A 357 5.09 6.01 9.45
C GLN A 357 3.82 5.78 10.26
N VAL A 358 3.86 4.91 11.27
CA VAL A 358 2.75 4.69 12.21
C VAL A 358 2.44 5.98 12.95
N CYS A 359 3.46 6.67 13.49
CA CYS A 359 3.31 7.97 14.16
C CYS A 359 2.76 9.05 13.20
N GLN A 360 3.24 9.08 11.95
CA GLN A 360 2.76 10.01 10.92
C GLN A 360 1.29 9.76 10.58
N SER A 361 0.87 8.49 10.46
CA SER A 361 -0.53 8.14 10.20
C SER A 361 -1.42 8.57 11.36
N TRP A 362 -1.04 8.19 12.57
CA TRP A 362 -1.77 8.58 13.77
C TRP A 362 -1.93 10.10 13.89
N LEU A 363 -0.85 10.85 13.66
CA LEU A 363 -0.89 12.31 13.77
C LEU A 363 -1.77 12.95 12.68
N ARG A 364 -1.78 12.37 11.46
CA ARG A 364 -2.66 12.83 10.38
C ARG A 364 -4.13 12.74 10.78
N ASP A 365 -4.52 11.60 11.32
CA ASP A 365 -5.90 11.34 11.72
C ASP A 365 -6.29 12.20 12.94
N HIS A 366 -5.35 12.37 13.88
CA HIS A 366 -5.55 13.14 15.11
C HIS A 366 -5.72 14.64 14.86
N LEU A 367 -4.94 15.23 13.94
CA LEU A 367 -4.97 16.67 13.65
C LEU A 367 -5.86 17.05 12.47
N GLY A 368 -6.29 16.09 11.65
CA GLY A 368 -6.92 16.39 10.36
C GLY A 368 -5.99 17.20 9.42
N ALA A 369 -4.68 16.96 9.51
CA ALA A 369 -3.68 17.67 8.74
C ALA A 369 -3.78 17.37 7.24
N ALA A 370 -3.53 18.34 6.39
CA ALA A 370 -3.54 18.16 4.94
C ALA A 370 -2.44 17.18 4.47
N SER A 371 -1.28 17.25 5.10
CA SER A 371 -0.19 16.29 4.85
C SER A 371 0.68 16.11 6.09
N VAL A 372 1.14 14.86 6.29
CA VAL A 372 2.11 14.51 7.35
C VAL A 372 3.21 13.66 6.73
N GLY A 373 4.45 13.95 7.08
CA GLY A 373 5.60 13.21 6.55
C GLY A 373 6.92 13.61 7.21
N TRP A 374 8.02 13.12 6.63
CA TRP A 374 9.36 13.48 7.07
C TRP A 374 9.73 14.89 6.63
N TRP A 375 10.66 15.46 7.35
CA TRP A 375 11.40 16.62 6.89
C TRP A 375 12.90 16.39 7.03
N TRP A 376 13.67 16.85 6.05
CA TRP A 376 15.14 16.94 6.12
C TRP A 376 15.63 18.15 5.35
N GLY A 377 16.66 18.75 5.89
CA GLY A 377 17.23 19.97 5.29
C GLY A 377 18.52 20.40 5.96
N SER A 378 19.05 21.50 5.52
CA SER A 378 20.26 22.12 6.05
C SER A 378 19.88 23.24 7.02
N VAL A 379 20.32 23.14 8.26
CA VAL A 379 20.09 24.11 9.32
C VAL A 379 21.41 24.78 9.69
N LYS A 380 21.38 26.11 9.86
CA LYS A 380 22.56 26.83 10.36
C LYS A 380 22.66 26.67 11.89
N GLU A 381 23.67 25.97 12.33
CA GLU A 381 23.95 25.74 13.76
C GLU A 381 25.36 26.16 14.13
N ARG A 382 25.51 26.57 15.40
CA ARG A 382 26.83 26.88 15.96
C ARG A 382 27.49 25.57 16.39
N VAL A 383 28.54 25.17 15.67
CA VAL A 383 29.34 23.99 15.98
C VAL A 383 30.78 24.48 16.23
N ASP A 384 31.33 24.14 17.38
CA ASP A 384 32.66 24.58 17.81
C ASP A 384 32.89 26.10 17.69
N GLY A 385 31.90 26.90 18.07
CA GLY A 385 31.92 28.35 18.00
C GLY A 385 31.68 28.99 16.62
N SER A 386 31.65 28.19 15.54
CA SER A 386 31.43 28.64 14.16
C SER A 386 30.06 28.28 13.64
N LEU A 387 29.42 29.17 12.86
CA LEU A 387 28.15 28.85 12.16
C LEU A 387 28.45 27.90 11.00
N ARG A 388 27.82 26.72 11.03
CA ARG A 388 27.92 25.70 9.96
C ARG A 388 26.55 25.25 9.51
N ASN A 389 26.47 24.85 8.26
CA ASN A 389 25.29 24.15 7.73
C ASN A 389 25.34 22.69 8.17
N VAL A 390 24.38 22.25 8.99
CA VAL A 390 24.26 20.89 9.48
C VAL A 390 23.00 20.26 8.89
N GLN A 391 23.12 19.03 8.36
CA GLN A 391 21.96 18.28 7.90
C GLN A 391 21.15 17.80 9.11
N ARG A 392 19.87 18.08 9.10
CA ARG A 392 18.91 17.69 10.15
C ARG A 392 17.70 17.00 9.54
N GLU A 393 17.06 16.18 10.33
CA GLU A 393 15.85 15.47 9.98
C GLU A 393 14.84 15.59 11.12
N LEU A 394 13.55 15.63 10.77
CA LEU A 394 12.43 15.44 11.67
C LEU A 394 11.62 14.24 11.20
N ASP A 395 11.27 13.39 12.16
CA ASP A 395 10.59 12.12 11.87
C ASP A 395 9.13 12.34 11.45
N VAL A 396 8.52 13.41 11.99
CA VAL A 396 7.14 13.79 11.72
C VAL A 396 7.04 15.31 11.59
N VAL A 397 6.42 15.78 10.52
CA VAL A 397 6.00 17.18 10.36
C VAL A 397 4.62 17.17 9.72
N ALA A 398 3.67 17.88 10.31
CA ALA A 398 2.31 18.05 9.82
C ALA A 398 2.12 19.47 9.27
N ILE A 399 1.50 19.58 8.09
CA ILE A 399 1.16 20.85 7.46
C ILE A 399 -0.33 20.91 7.15
N ASP A 400 -0.88 22.12 7.16
CA ASP A 400 -2.24 22.41 6.72
C ASP A 400 -2.36 22.55 5.20
N HIS A 401 -3.54 22.91 4.71
CA HIS A 401 -3.82 23.13 3.28
C HIS A 401 -3.08 24.32 2.67
N GLU A 402 -2.60 25.25 3.49
CA GLU A 402 -1.82 26.43 3.09
C GLU A 402 -0.31 26.14 3.11
N GLY A 403 0.09 24.98 3.60
CA GLY A 403 1.48 24.55 3.74
C GLY A 403 2.15 25.05 5.02
N ILE A 404 1.37 25.56 5.97
CA ILE A 404 1.86 26.03 7.28
C ILE A 404 2.11 24.82 8.17
N VAL A 405 3.25 24.81 8.85
CA VAL A 405 3.59 23.73 9.80
C VAL A 405 2.73 23.85 11.05
N MET A 406 1.88 22.85 11.28
CA MET A 406 1.00 22.75 12.44
C MET A 406 1.68 22.05 13.62
N ALA A 407 2.47 20.99 13.30
CA ALA A 407 3.13 20.20 14.32
C ALA A 407 4.47 19.65 13.82
N ALA A 408 5.37 19.39 14.76
CA ALA A 408 6.64 18.68 14.55
C ALA A 408 6.78 17.57 15.58
N GLY A 409 7.37 16.41 15.18
CA GLY A 409 7.49 15.27 16.06
C GLY A 409 8.81 14.52 15.93
N SER A 410 9.20 13.87 17.05
CA SER A 410 10.33 12.95 17.12
C SER A 410 9.86 11.56 17.60
N CYS A 411 10.39 10.51 16.97
CA CYS A 411 10.02 9.13 17.23
C CYS A 411 11.19 8.35 17.83
N ARG A 412 10.95 7.64 18.94
CA ARG A 412 11.97 6.82 19.62
C ARG A 412 11.47 5.40 19.85
N TRP A 413 12.00 4.49 19.04
CA TRP A 413 11.77 3.05 19.18
C TRP A 413 12.98 2.39 19.86
N THR A 414 13.14 2.63 21.16
CA THR A 414 14.26 2.11 21.98
C THR A 414 13.75 1.55 23.31
N ALA A 415 14.54 0.71 23.97
CA ALA A 415 14.21 0.18 25.29
C ALA A 415 14.31 1.25 26.41
N GLY A 416 15.04 2.35 26.18
CA GLY A 416 15.18 3.44 27.12
C GLY A 416 14.05 4.47 26.98
N ARG A 417 13.68 5.09 28.11
CA ARG A 417 12.73 6.21 28.12
C ARG A 417 13.27 7.40 27.34
N MET A 418 12.40 8.11 26.65
CA MET A 418 12.76 9.34 25.95
C MET A 418 13.12 10.44 26.95
N ALA A 419 14.27 11.07 26.73
CA ALA A 419 14.80 12.08 27.64
C ALA A 419 14.45 13.51 27.20
N HIS A 420 14.46 14.44 28.14
CA HIS A 420 14.22 15.87 27.95
C HIS A 420 15.02 16.50 26.78
N GLY A 421 16.26 16.05 26.53
CA GLY A 421 17.07 16.57 25.43
C GLY A 421 16.41 16.46 24.04
N GLU A 422 15.52 15.48 23.83
CA GLU A 422 14.77 15.32 22.58
C GLU A 422 13.77 16.47 22.37
N LYS A 423 13.04 16.89 23.42
CA LYS A 423 12.15 18.07 23.36
C LYS A 423 12.93 19.33 22.99
N THR A 424 14.10 19.53 23.61
CA THR A 424 14.94 20.70 23.32
C THR A 424 15.40 20.73 21.88
N LEU A 425 15.83 19.59 21.32
CA LEU A 425 16.23 19.48 19.92
C LEU A 425 15.05 19.70 18.99
N LEU A 426 13.92 19.02 19.26
CA LEU A 426 12.70 19.12 18.46
C LEU A 426 12.20 20.56 18.40
N ASN A 427 12.11 21.25 19.53
CA ASN A 427 11.64 22.63 19.61
C ASN A 427 12.53 23.56 18.76
N ARG A 428 13.85 23.40 18.83
CA ARG A 428 14.78 24.20 18.03
C ARG A 428 14.59 23.98 16.52
N LEU A 429 14.36 22.72 16.10
CA LEU A 429 14.13 22.41 14.69
C LEU A 429 12.76 22.88 14.20
N ALA A 430 11.74 22.77 15.05
CA ALA A 430 10.40 23.26 14.78
C ALA A 430 10.40 24.79 14.53
N HIS A 431 11.06 25.55 15.38
CA HIS A 431 11.27 27.00 15.17
C HIS A 431 12.02 27.34 13.87
N HIS A 432 12.95 26.46 13.43
CA HIS A 432 13.62 26.67 12.14
C HIS A 432 12.65 26.55 10.97
N LEU A 433 11.60 25.74 11.09
CA LEU A 433 10.57 25.58 10.04
C LEU A 433 9.56 26.74 10.00
N THR A 434 9.39 27.45 11.10
CA THR A 434 8.40 28.52 11.27
C THR A 434 9.01 29.80 11.83
N PRO A 435 10.06 30.39 11.19
CA PRO A 435 10.79 31.52 11.77
C PRO A 435 9.92 32.76 11.99
N ASP A 436 8.91 32.97 11.15
CA ASP A 436 8.00 34.12 11.18
C ASP A 436 6.52 33.66 11.34
N GLY A 437 6.29 32.38 11.60
CA GLY A 437 4.97 31.77 11.68
C GLY A 437 4.54 31.42 13.12
N PRO A 438 3.35 30.83 13.25
CA PRO A 438 2.88 30.33 14.54
C PRO A 438 3.80 29.20 15.02
N GLU A 439 3.99 29.15 16.33
CA GLU A 439 4.74 28.07 16.97
C GLU A 439 3.96 26.73 16.83
N PRO A 440 4.55 25.70 16.20
CA PRO A 440 3.89 24.43 16.00
C PRO A 440 3.81 23.61 17.30
N ASP A 441 2.84 22.70 17.38
CA ASP A 441 2.75 21.75 18.46
C ASP A 441 3.86 20.71 18.36
N LEU A 442 4.36 20.26 19.51
CA LEU A 442 5.45 19.28 19.60
C LEU A 442 4.89 17.90 20.01
N TYR A 443 5.17 16.90 19.22
CA TYR A 443 4.77 15.51 19.49
C TYR A 443 5.98 14.62 19.70
N LEU A 444 6.03 13.96 20.85
CA LEU A 444 7.11 13.05 21.22
C LEU A 444 6.54 11.64 21.32
N PHE A 445 6.93 10.79 20.38
CA PHE A 445 6.45 9.41 20.29
C PHE A 445 7.49 8.45 20.87
N SER A 446 7.12 7.66 21.85
CA SER A 446 8.05 6.77 22.53
C SER A 446 7.51 5.37 22.76
N ARG A 447 8.32 4.34 22.41
CA ARG A 447 8.03 2.96 22.74
C ARG A 447 8.02 2.71 24.27
N SER A 448 9.01 3.24 24.97
CA SER A 448 9.27 2.91 26.39
C SER A 448 8.88 4.04 27.35
N GLY A 449 8.08 5.02 26.87
CA GLY A 449 7.63 6.15 27.65
C GLY A 449 8.71 7.23 27.84
N PHE A 450 8.54 8.08 28.83
CA PHE A 450 9.24 9.34 29.00
C PHE A 450 9.92 9.42 30.37
N ASP A 451 11.00 10.18 30.49
CA ASP A 451 11.60 10.43 31.75
C ASP A 451 10.77 11.44 32.62
N ALA A 452 10.98 11.43 33.93
CA ALA A 452 10.18 12.24 34.85
C ALA A 452 10.36 13.76 34.66
N ARG A 453 11.47 14.18 34.05
CA ARG A 453 11.70 15.60 33.73
C ARG A 453 10.90 16.01 32.52
N LEU A 454 10.97 15.23 31.46
CA LEU A 454 10.21 15.47 30.23
C LEU A 454 8.70 15.47 30.51
N THR A 455 8.21 14.52 31.32
CA THR A 455 6.78 14.44 31.69
C THR A 455 6.34 15.73 32.39
N ARG A 456 7.08 16.18 33.41
CA ARG A 456 6.73 17.43 34.13
C ARG A 456 6.78 18.68 33.26
N GLU A 457 7.69 18.74 32.29
CA GLU A 457 7.78 19.86 31.37
C GLU A 457 6.65 19.85 30.33
N ALA A 458 6.20 18.66 29.92
CA ALA A 458 5.05 18.54 29.02
C ALA A 458 3.74 18.87 29.74
N ASP A 459 3.57 18.45 31.01
CA ASP A 459 2.38 18.80 31.81
C ASP A 459 2.18 20.31 31.95
N GLY A 460 3.26 21.08 31.91
CA GLY A 460 3.24 22.55 32.00
C GLY A 460 3.18 23.28 30.64
N ASP A 461 3.16 22.56 29.54
CA ASP A 461 3.26 23.08 28.18
C ASP A 461 2.13 22.52 27.27
N PRO A 462 1.06 23.30 27.05
CA PRO A 462 -0.10 22.81 26.28
C PRO A 462 0.21 22.48 24.82
N LYS A 463 1.38 22.86 24.32
CA LYS A 463 1.86 22.54 22.96
C LYS A 463 2.79 21.34 22.90
N CYS A 464 3.04 20.66 24.02
CA CYS A 464 3.92 19.50 24.08
C CYS A 464 3.15 18.24 24.45
N HIS A 465 3.04 17.34 23.48
CA HIS A 465 2.25 16.11 23.57
C HIS A 465 3.18 14.89 23.66
N LEU A 466 2.95 14.07 24.66
CA LEU A 466 3.68 12.81 24.87
C LEU A 466 2.78 11.65 24.46
N VAL A 467 3.17 10.89 23.45
CA VAL A 467 2.38 9.80 22.88
C VAL A 467 3.10 8.48 23.08
N GLY A 468 2.53 7.60 23.89
CA GLY A 468 3.01 6.24 24.11
C GLY A 468 2.55 5.28 23.01
N VAL A 469 3.24 4.17 22.87
CA VAL A 469 2.92 3.16 21.84
C VAL A 469 1.50 2.60 21.96
N GLY A 470 0.97 2.52 23.20
CA GLY A 470 -0.39 2.03 23.43
C GLY A 470 -1.51 2.97 22.93
N GLU A 471 -1.18 4.21 22.60
CA GLU A 471 -2.12 5.19 22.03
C GLU A 471 -2.20 5.10 20.50
N LEU A 472 -1.28 4.35 19.89
CA LEU A 472 -1.17 4.21 18.43
C LEU A 472 -1.96 3.00 17.87
N PHE A 473 -2.53 2.14 18.78
CA PHE A 473 -3.13 0.85 18.40
C PHE A 473 -4.50 0.64 19.07
#